data_df9e9f2c175e91cdafd50fbd9e29f7ba
#
_entry.id   df9e9f2c175e91cdafd50fbd9e29f7ba
#
_cell.length_a   1.000
_cell.length_b   1.000
_cell.length_c   1.000
_cell.angle_alpha   90.00
_cell.angle_beta   90.00
_cell.angle_gamma   90.00
#
_symmetry.space_group_name_H-M   'P 1'
#
loop_
_entity.id
_entity.type
_entity.pdbx_description
1 polymer ?
#
loop_
_entity_poly.entity_id
_entity_poly.type
_entity_poly.pdbx_seq_one_letter_code
_entity_poly.pdbx_strand_id
1 'polypeptide(L)'
;MKHLYLASGSPRRRELLTQIGVPFSAISADIDETPLIHESPSAYVERLARGKAVAGHSAVLSAAECCVLGADTAVVLDGKILGKPVDEADACAMLMMLSGREHEVLTAIALLDGERCESRVVRSQVRFRNISPEEAAAYWVSGEPRDKAGGYGIQGLGAVFVAQLNGSYSAVVGLPLCETAELLGHFGIPCWQSLNALLAS
;
A
#
# COMPACT_ATOMS: atom_id res chain seq x y z
N MET A 1 12.82 -21.13 10.64
CA MET A 1 11.84 -20.01 10.63
C MET A 1 11.83 -19.45 9.21
N LYS A 2 10.66 -19.35 8.58
CA LYS A 2 10.56 -18.86 7.20
C LYS A 2 11.06 -17.43 7.08
N HIS A 3 11.87 -17.16 6.05
CA HIS A 3 12.33 -15.80 5.77
C HIS A 3 11.26 -15.03 5.00
N LEU A 4 10.92 -13.83 5.47
CA LEU A 4 9.94 -12.96 4.80
C LEU A 4 10.64 -12.02 3.83
N TYR A 5 10.16 -11.96 2.61
CA TYR A 5 10.51 -10.95 1.62
C TYR A 5 9.34 -10.00 1.40
N LEU A 6 9.61 -8.70 1.36
CA LEU A 6 8.63 -7.68 0.97
C LEU A 6 8.86 -7.28 -0.49
N ALA A 7 7.96 -7.69 -1.38
CA ALA A 7 7.98 -7.38 -2.80
C ALA A 7 7.40 -5.98 -3.07
N SER A 8 8.11 -4.94 -2.62
CA SER A 8 7.67 -3.55 -2.74
C SER A 8 8.83 -2.56 -2.65
N GLY A 9 8.87 -1.61 -3.59
CA GLY A 9 9.76 -0.46 -3.53
C GLY A 9 9.32 0.65 -2.57
N SER A 10 8.11 0.57 -1.98
CA SER A 10 7.56 1.62 -1.11
C SER A 10 8.29 1.73 0.24
N PRO A 11 8.91 2.88 0.57
CA PRO A 11 9.51 3.10 1.89
C PRO A 11 8.49 2.97 3.01
N ARG A 12 7.28 3.49 2.82
CA ARG A 12 6.18 3.47 3.79
C ARG A 12 5.77 2.05 4.21
N ARG A 13 5.72 1.12 3.26
CA ARG A 13 5.42 -0.30 3.56
C ARG A 13 6.52 -0.95 4.39
N ARG A 14 7.79 -0.59 4.12
CA ARG A 14 8.94 -1.06 4.92
C ARG A 14 8.86 -0.53 6.34
N GLU A 15 8.56 0.76 6.52
CA GLU A 15 8.39 1.39 7.84
C GLU A 15 7.27 0.71 8.64
N LEU A 16 6.09 0.50 8.00
CA LEU A 16 4.96 -0.17 8.64
C LEU A 16 5.27 -1.61 9.05
N LEU A 17 5.96 -2.38 8.20
CA LEU A 17 6.33 -3.76 8.54
C LEU A 17 7.38 -3.80 9.65
N THR A 18 8.33 -2.86 9.66
CA THR A 18 9.29 -2.66 10.76
C THR A 18 8.58 -2.31 12.06
N GLN A 19 7.55 -1.46 12.02
CA GLN A 19 6.78 -1.04 13.19
C GLN A 19 6.18 -2.23 13.97
N ILE A 20 5.76 -3.30 13.28
CA ILE A 20 5.22 -4.50 13.92
C ILE A 20 6.30 -5.54 14.27
N GLY A 21 7.58 -5.18 14.15
CA GLY A 21 8.71 -5.99 14.60
C GLY A 21 8.89 -7.29 13.84
N VAL A 22 8.58 -7.32 12.54
CA VAL A 22 8.77 -8.48 11.67
C VAL A 22 10.05 -8.30 10.87
N PRO A 23 11.04 -9.20 11.00
CA PRO A 23 12.23 -9.19 10.15
C PRO A 23 11.88 -9.53 8.70
N PHE A 24 12.42 -8.77 7.75
CA PHE A 24 12.21 -9.00 6.32
C PHE A 24 13.38 -8.51 5.47
N SER A 25 13.45 -8.99 4.23
CA SER A 25 14.28 -8.42 3.18
C SER A 25 13.41 -7.77 2.11
N ALA A 26 13.74 -6.56 1.69
CA ALA A 26 13.01 -5.89 0.61
C ALA A 26 13.55 -6.34 -0.76
N ILE A 27 12.65 -6.64 -1.69
CA ILE A 27 12.97 -7.00 -3.08
C ILE A 27 12.12 -6.18 -4.05
N SER A 28 12.65 -5.93 -5.25
CA SER A 28 11.86 -5.35 -6.35
C SER A 28 11.00 -6.42 -7.00
N ALA A 29 9.79 -6.05 -7.39
CA ALA A 29 8.89 -6.89 -8.15
C ALA A 29 8.18 -6.02 -9.19
N ASP A 30 8.71 -6.04 -10.40
CA ASP A 30 8.15 -5.29 -11.52
C ASP A 30 7.10 -6.15 -12.23
N ILE A 31 5.88 -5.64 -12.32
CA ILE A 31 4.75 -6.29 -13.00
C ILE A 31 4.02 -5.25 -13.86
N ASP A 32 3.24 -5.71 -14.83
CA ASP A 32 2.32 -4.85 -15.56
C ASP A 32 1.15 -4.43 -14.64
N GLU A 33 1.09 -3.14 -14.32
CA GLU A 33 0.06 -2.54 -13.48
C GLU A 33 -1.12 -1.98 -14.31
N THR A 34 -1.16 -2.22 -15.62
CA THR A 34 -2.26 -1.74 -16.48
C THR A 34 -3.60 -2.35 -16.03
N PRO A 35 -4.65 -1.53 -15.77
CA PRO A 35 -5.98 -2.05 -15.45
C PRO A 35 -6.54 -2.89 -16.61
N LEU A 36 -7.19 -4.01 -16.28
CA LEU A 36 -7.87 -4.85 -17.26
C LEU A 36 -9.25 -4.27 -17.61
N ILE A 37 -9.76 -4.63 -18.79
CA ILE A 37 -11.10 -4.21 -19.25
C ILE A 37 -12.14 -4.73 -18.24
N HIS A 38 -12.99 -3.82 -17.75
CA HIS A 38 -14.05 -4.11 -16.76
C HIS A 38 -13.55 -4.62 -15.39
N GLU A 39 -12.27 -4.46 -15.08
CA GLU A 39 -11.73 -4.82 -13.78
C GLU A 39 -12.23 -3.85 -12.69
N SER A 40 -12.81 -4.40 -11.62
CA SER A 40 -13.19 -3.55 -10.48
C SER A 40 -11.93 -3.09 -9.71
N PRO A 41 -11.98 -1.91 -9.04
CA PRO A 41 -10.84 -1.43 -8.25
C PRO A 41 -10.36 -2.45 -7.19
N SER A 42 -11.28 -3.21 -6.58
CA SER A 42 -10.91 -4.26 -5.61
C SER A 42 -10.17 -5.42 -6.27
N ALA A 43 -10.64 -5.89 -7.43
CA ALA A 43 -9.97 -6.95 -8.20
C ALA A 43 -8.59 -6.49 -8.68
N TYR A 44 -8.49 -5.22 -9.11
CA TYR A 44 -7.24 -4.60 -9.56
C TYR A 44 -6.15 -4.65 -8.47
N VAL A 45 -6.42 -4.10 -7.29
CA VAL A 45 -5.40 -4.08 -6.22
C VAL A 45 -5.05 -5.49 -5.74
N GLU A 46 -6.03 -6.41 -5.70
CA GLU A 46 -5.78 -7.80 -5.32
C GLU A 46 -4.90 -8.51 -6.35
N ARG A 47 -5.20 -8.36 -7.64
CA ARG A 47 -4.40 -8.92 -8.73
C ARG A 47 -2.96 -8.40 -8.67
N LEU A 48 -2.77 -7.09 -8.46
CA LEU A 48 -1.44 -6.50 -8.37
C LEU A 48 -0.68 -6.98 -7.12
N ALA A 49 -1.33 -7.07 -5.97
CA ALA A 49 -0.70 -7.60 -4.76
C ALA A 49 -0.24 -9.05 -4.95
N ARG A 50 -1.10 -9.91 -5.52
CA ARG A 50 -0.76 -11.29 -5.86
C ARG A 50 0.36 -11.37 -6.91
N GLY A 51 0.27 -10.57 -7.96
CA GLY A 51 1.29 -10.50 -9.01
C GLY A 51 2.67 -10.12 -8.47
N LYS A 52 2.72 -9.11 -7.58
CA LYS A 52 3.96 -8.71 -6.90
C LYS A 52 4.52 -9.83 -6.00
N ALA A 53 3.66 -10.56 -5.29
CA ALA A 53 4.09 -11.69 -4.48
C ALA A 53 4.68 -12.81 -5.36
N VAL A 54 4.04 -13.14 -6.49
CA VAL A 54 4.52 -14.14 -7.46
C VAL A 54 5.84 -13.74 -8.10
N ALA A 55 5.94 -12.50 -8.60
CA ALA A 55 7.16 -11.99 -9.21
C ALA A 55 8.33 -11.98 -8.22
N GLY A 56 8.07 -11.53 -6.98
CA GLY A 56 9.06 -11.56 -5.92
C GLY A 56 9.48 -12.98 -5.53
N HIS A 57 8.55 -13.92 -5.46
CA HIS A 57 8.84 -15.32 -5.17
C HIS A 57 9.74 -15.95 -6.25
N SER A 58 9.46 -15.65 -7.52
CA SER A 58 10.28 -16.11 -8.64
C SER A 58 11.71 -15.59 -8.58
N ALA A 59 11.92 -14.39 -8.03
CA ALA A 59 13.23 -13.78 -7.88
C ALA A 59 14.07 -14.42 -6.74
N VAL A 60 13.42 -15.11 -5.76
CA VAL A 60 14.08 -15.71 -4.58
C VAL A 60 13.96 -17.23 -4.52
N LEU A 61 13.63 -17.89 -5.64
CA LEU A 61 13.41 -19.35 -5.74
C LEU A 61 14.54 -20.23 -5.19
N SER A 62 15.76 -19.70 -5.02
CA SER A 62 16.90 -20.42 -4.43
C SER A 62 16.89 -20.41 -2.90
N ALA A 63 16.02 -19.64 -2.25
CA ALA A 63 15.90 -19.57 -0.80
C ALA A 63 14.92 -20.65 -0.31
N ALA A 64 15.45 -21.67 0.37
CA ALA A 64 14.61 -22.65 1.04
C ALA A 64 13.75 -21.97 2.11
N GLU A 65 12.46 -22.32 2.20
CA GLU A 65 11.49 -21.81 3.19
C GLU A 65 11.34 -20.27 3.19
N CYS A 66 10.95 -19.69 2.05
CA CYS A 66 10.65 -18.26 1.95
C CYS A 66 9.16 -17.97 1.82
N CYS A 67 8.73 -16.85 2.41
CA CYS A 67 7.42 -16.23 2.15
C CYS A 67 7.61 -14.88 1.49
N VAL A 68 6.75 -14.52 0.55
CA VAL A 68 6.80 -13.22 -0.13
C VAL A 68 5.50 -12.45 0.07
N LEU A 69 5.60 -11.27 0.67
CA LEU A 69 4.51 -10.33 0.86
C LEU A 69 4.48 -9.31 -0.29
N GLY A 70 3.45 -9.38 -1.11
CA GLY A 70 3.10 -8.36 -2.09
C GLY A 70 2.01 -7.43 -1.57
N ALA A 71 2.01 -6.17 -1.99
CA ALA A 71 0.96 -5.23 -1.63
C ALA A 71 0.73 -4.21 -2.75
N ASP A 72 -0.52 -3.76 -2.88
CA ASP A 72 -0.90 -2.68 -3.78
C ASP A 72 -1.94 -1.76 -3.15
N THR A 73 -1.97 -0.48 -3.58
CA THR A 73 -2.87 0.53 -3.04
C THR A 73 -3.39 1.42 -4.17
N ALA A 74 -4.69 1.59 -4.24
CA ALA A 74 -5.35 2.48 -5.18
C ALA A 74 -6.26 3.48 -4.46
N VAL A 75 -6.28 4.72 -4.96
CA VAL A 75 -7.26 5.75 -4.61
C VAL A 75 -8.39 5.67 -5.63
N VAL A 76 -9.63 5.64 -5.17
CA VAL A 76 -10.81 5.45 -6.01
C VAL A 76 -11.83 6.55 -5.76
N LEU A 77 -12.24 7.23 -6.80
CA LEU A 77 -13.31 8.22 -6.76
C LEU A 77 -14.38 7.86 -7.79
N ASP A 78 -15.65 7.76 -7.37
CA ASP A 78 -16.79 7.41 -8.23
C ASP A 78 -16.53 6.12 -9.07
N GLY A 79 -15.88 5.12 -8.45
CA GLY A 79 -15.54 3.86 -9.11
C GLY A 79 -14.32 3.92 -10.04
N LYS A 80 -13.67 5.07 -10.20
CA LYS A 80 -12.49 5.25 -11.05
C LYS A 80 -11.23 5.26 -10.22
N ILE A 81 -10.23 4.50 -10.65
CA ILE A 81 -8.90 4.48 -10.03
C ILE A 81 -8.16 5.77 -10.42
N LEU A 82 -7.66 6.48 -9.41
CA LEU A 82 -6.75 7.61 -9.59
C LEU A 82 -5.31 7.09 -9.44
N GLY A 83 -4.57 7.11 -10.53
CA GLY A 83 -3.18 6.70 -10.57
C GLY A 83 -2.23 7.70 -9.90
N LYS A 84 -0.95 7.55 -10.19
CA LYS A 84 0.06 8.57 -9.85
C LYS A 84 -0.04 9.72 -10.84
N PRO A 85 0.07 10.98 -10.40
CA PRO A 85 0.05 12.11 -11.32
C PRO A 85 1.25 12.08 -12.27
N VAL A 86 1.02 12.42 -13.52
CA VAL A 86 2.07 12.47 -14.54
C VAL A 86 2.81 13.81 -14.54
N ASP A 87 2.12 14.88 -14.12
CA ASP A 87 2.66 16.24 -14.02
C ASP A 87 1.90 17.08 -13.00
N GLU A 88 2.24 18.37 -12.90
CA GLU A 88 1.61 19.33 -11.99
C GLU A 88 0.12 19.53 -12.27
N ALA A 89 -0.24 19.66 -13.55
CA ALA A 89 -1.62 19.91 -13.96
C ALA A 89 -2.52 18.72 -13.58
N ASP A 90 -2.04 17.49 -13.79
CA ASP A 90 -2.73 16.26 -13.42
C ASP A 90 -2.85 16.12 -11.90
N ALA A 91 -1.77 16.40 -11.14
CA ALA A 91 -1.80 16.39 -9.68
C ALA A 91 -2.81 17.40 -9.10
N CYS A 92 -2.81 18.63 -9.60
CA CYS A 92 -3.76 19.65 -9.20
C CYS A 92 -5.20 19.23 -9.56
N ALA A 93 -5.42 18.69 -10.76
CA ALA A 93 -6.73 18.20 -11.17
C ALA A 93 -7.22 17.06 -10.25
N MET A 94 -6.36 16.08 -9.89
CA MET A 94 -6.70 15.02 -8.95
C MET A 94 -7.12 15.59 -7.59
N LEU A 95 -6.34 16.51 -7.01
CA LEU A 95 -6.66 17.14 -5.73
C LEU A 95 -7.96 17.93 -5.77
N MET A 96 -8.22 18.65 -6.85
CA MET A 96 -9.48 19.37 -7.04
C MET A 96 -10.69 18.43 -7.19
N MET A 97 -10.52 17.26 -7.82
CA MET A 97 -11.57 16.22 -7.86
C MET A 97 -11.88 15.66 -6.47
N LEU A 98 -10.87 15.54 -5.59
CA LEU A 98 -10.99 15.02 -4.22
C LEU A 98 -11.45 16.09 -3.22
N SER A 99 -11.28 17.38 -3.53
CA SER A 99 -11.56 18.52 -2.66
C SER A 99 -13.02 18.52 -2.17
N GLY A 100 -13.22 18.57 -0.84
CA GLY A 100 -14.53 18.58 -0.20
C GLY A 100 -15.32 17.28 -0.31
N ARG A 101 -14.72 16.20 -0.81
CA ARG A 101 -15.41 14.94 -1.12
C ARG A 101 -14.85 13.75 -0.33
N GLU A 102 -15.65 12.72 -0.27
CA GLU A 102 -15.24 11.40 0.20
C GLU A 102 -14.76 10.54 -0.98
N HIS A 103 -13.71 9.78 -0.78
CA HIS A 103 -13.18 8.83 -1.73
C HIS A 103 -12.73 7.56 -1.00
N GLU A 104 -12.52 6.48 -1.73
CA GLU A 104 -12.07 5.21 -1.20
C GLU A 104 -10.56 5.05 -1.40
N VAL A 105 -9.92 4.43 -0.43
CA VAL A 105 -8.56 3.88 -0.58
C VAL A 105 -8.66 2.37 -0.38
N LEU A 106 -8.28 1.64 -1.41
CA LEU A 106 -8.22 0.18 -1.40
C LEU A 106 -6.78 -0.26 -1.31
N THR A 107 -6.47 -1.07 -0.31
CA THR A 107 -5.15 -1.69 -0.19
C THR A 107 -5.29 -3.19 -0.11
N ALA A 108 -4.62 -3.89 -1.01
CA ALA A 108 -4.51 -5.34 -0.98
C ALA A 108 -3.13 -5.77 -0.52
N ILE A 109 -3.11 -6.87 0.22
CA ILE A 109 -1.92 -7.63 0.56
C ILE A 109 -2.09 -9.07 0.09
N ALA A 110 -1.00 -9.70 -0.32
CA ALA A 110 -0.95 -11.12 -0.65
C ALA A 110 0.33 -11.73 -0.10
N LEU A 111 0.22 -12.87 0.57
CA LEU A 111 1.36 -13.63 1.07
C LEU A 111 1.43 -14.96 0.33
N LEU A 112 2.59 -15.23 -0.25
CA LEU A 112 2.88 -16.43 -1.03
C LEU A 112 4.00 -17.24 -0.37
N ASP A 113 3.75 -18.55 -0.21
CA ASP A 113 4.70 -19.54 0.27
C ASP A 113 4.58 -20.80 -0.60
N GLY A 114 5.49 -20.98 -1.53
CA GLY A 114 5.39 -22.04 -2.54
C GLY A 114 4.12 -21.90 -3.38
N GLU A 115 3.19 -22.87 -3.25
CA GLU A 115 1.91 -22.85 -3.98
C GLU A 115 0.77 -22.18 -3.20
N ARG A 116 0.93 -21.95 -1.89
CA ARG A 116 -0.08 -21.33 -1.03
C ARG A 116 -0.03 -19.82 -1.14
N CYS A 117 -1.08 -19.22 -1.69
CA CYS A 117 -1.23 -17.78 -1.77
C CYS A 117 -2.55 -17.33 -1.14
N GLU A 118 -2.46 -16.54 -0.07
CA GLU A 118 -3.63 -15.89 0.53
C GLU A 118 -3.54 -14.38 0.36
N SER A 119 -4.70 -13.74 0.21
CA SER A 119 -4.79 -12.28 0.08
C SER A 119 -5.90 -11.70 0.94
N ARG A 120 -5.79 -10.41 1.23
CA ARG A 120 -6.82 -9.59 1.88
C ARG A 120 -6.91 -8.26 1.15
N VAL A 121 -8.12 -7.73 1.02
CA VAL A 121 -8.37 -6.38 0.50
C VAL A 121 -9.03 -5.58 1.60
N VAL A 122 -8.45 -4.43 1.92
CA VAL A 122 -8.96 -3.51 2.94
C VAL A 122 -9.42 -2.24 2.26
N ARG A 123 -10.66 -1.84 2.57
CA ARG A 123 -11.27 -0.61 2.09
C ARG A 123 -11.32 0.41 3.21
N SER A 124 -10.89 1.62 2.94
CA SER A 124 -11.01 2.77 3.83
C SER A 124 -11.63 3.95 3.10
N GLN A 125 -12.40 4.76 3.82
CA GLN A 125 -13.00 5.98 3.29
C GLN A 125 -12.26 7.17 3.86
N VAL A 126 -11.84 8.08 2.98
CA VAL A 126 -11.15 9.31 3.34
C VAL A 126 -11.96 10.49 2.82
N ARG A 127 -12.25 11.45 3.69
CA ARG A 127 -12.92 12.68 3.32
C ARG A 127 -11.95 13.85 3.42
N PHE A 128 -11.82 14.60 2.32
CA PHE A 128 -11.05 15.82 2.30
C PHE A 128 -11.89 17.04 2.72
N ARG A 129 -11.23 18.01 3.35
CA ARG A 129 -11.74 19.38 3.42
C ARG A 129 -11.71 20.02 2.03
N ASN A 130 -12.31 21.18 1.89
CA ASN A 130 -12.11 21.98 0.69
C ASN A 130 -10.64 22.37 0.54
N ILE A 131 -10.11 22.23 -0.66
CA ILE A 131 -8.74 22.57 -1.06
C ILE A 131 -8.85 23.66 -2.12
N SER A 132 -8.06 24.74 -2.00
CA SER A 132 -7.99 25.76 -3.04
C SER A 132 -6.99 25.36 -4.14
N PRO A 133 -7.11 25.93 -5.36
CA PRO A 133 -6.15 25.71 -6.43
C PRO A 133 -4.72 26.10 -6.02
N GLU A 134 -4.56 27.16 -5.22
CA GLU A 134 -3.27 27.65 -4.72
C GLU A 134 -2.64 26.64 -3.75
N GLU A 135 -3.46 26.01 -2.88
CA GLU A 135 -2.99 24.94 -1.98
C GLU A 135 -2.55 23.71 -2.77
N ALA A 136 -3.29 23.33 -3.81
CA ALA A 136 -2.94 22.19 -4.67
C ALA A 136 -1.60 22.43 -5.37
N ALA A 137 -1.38 23.62 -5.94
CA ALA A 137 -0.15 23.99 -6.59
C ALA A 137 1.03 24.03 -5.60
N ALA A 138 0.84 24.63 -4.41
CA ALA A 138 1.85 24.67 -3.36
C ALA A 138 2.24 23.26 -2.89
N TYR A 139 1.29 22.36 -2.79
CA TYR A 139 1.56 20.97 -2.41
C TYR A 139 2.36 20.22 -3.48
N TRP A 140 2.10 20.48 -4.78
CA TRP A 140 2.92 19.90 -5.86
C TRP A 140 4.38 20.30 -5.77
N VAL A 141 4.65 21.57 -5.43
CA VAL A 141 6.04 22.11 -5.28
C VAL A 141 6.82 21.35 -4.21
N SER A 142 6.14 20.81 -3.18
CA SER A 142 6.79 19.98 -2.14
C SER A 142 7.42 18.70 -2.69
N GLY A 143 7.01 18.24 -3.87
CA GLY A 143 7.42 16.98 -4.47
C GLY A 143 6.73 15.74 -3.90
N GLU A 144 5.98 15.86 -2.80
CA GLU A 144 5.32 14.74 -2.13
C GLU A 144 4.26 14.03 -3.00
N PRO A 145 3.47 14.72 -3.88
CA PRO A 145 2.44 14.08 -4.71
C PRO A 145 2.95 13.06 -5.72
N ARG A 146 4.17 13.22 -6.21
CA ARG A 146 4.68 12.64 -7.47
C ARG A 146 4.63 11.11 -7.53
N ASP A 147 4.81 10.43 -6.42
CA ASP A 147 4.90 8.96 -6.33
C ASP A 147 3.66 8.29 -5.74
N LYS A 148 2.58 9.05 -5.52
CA LYS A 148 1.42 8.60 -4.76
C LYS A 148 0.16 8.50 -5.61
N ALA A 149 -0.56 7.39 -5.47
CA ALA A 149 -1.89 7.24 -6.05
C ALA A 149 -2.82 8.37 -5.55
N GLY A 150 -3.59 8.98 -6.44
CA GLY A 150 -4.44 10.13 -6.12
C GLY A 150 -3.70 11.41 -5.79
N GLY A 151 -2.36 11.44 -5.93
CA GLY A 151 -1.54 12.63 -5.75
C GLY A 151 -1.43 13.13 -4.31
N TYR A 152 -1.62 12.29 -3.27
CA TYR A 152 -1.45 12.74 -1.87
C TYR A 152 -0.92 11.66 -0.94
N GLY A 153 -0.33 12.10 0.18
CA GLY A 153 0.12 11.22 1.26
C GLY A 153 -0.51 11.59 2.61
N ILE A 154 -1.27 10.66 3.22
CA ILE A 154 -1.89 10.89 4.55
C ILE A 154 -0.85 10.98 5.68
N GLN A 155 0.34 10.43 5.48
CA GLN A 155 1.42 10.39 6.48
C GLN A 155 2.32 11.64 6.44
N GLY A 156 2.27 12.41 5.33
CA GLY A 156 3.12 13.58 5.11
C GLY A 156 2.35 14.90 5.12
N LEU A 157 2.76 15.82 4.27
CA LEU A 157 2.17 17.16 4.16
C LEU A 157 0.70 17.11 3.72
N GLY A 158 0.31 16.12 2.90
CA GLY A 158 -1.07 15.92 2.48
C GLY A 158 -2.05 15.57 3.60
N ALA A 159 -1.55 15.25 4.80
CA ALA A 159 -2.40 15.02 5.97
C ALA A 159 -3.33 16.19 6.29
N VAL A 160 -2.93 17.43 5.99
CA VAL A 160 -3.72 18.63 6.25
C VAL A 160 -5.01 18.71 5.43
N PHE A 161 -5.12 17.92 4.36
CA PHE A 161 -6.33 17.84 3.53
C PHE A 161 -7.37 16.89 4.13
N VAL A 162 -6.96 15.93 4.96
CA VAL A 162 -7.81 14.87 5.49
C VAL A 162 -8.66 15.41 6.64
N ALA A 163 -9.97 15.54 6.41
CA ALA A 163 -10.94 15.94 7.44
C ALA A 163 -11.44 14.73 8.24
N GLN A 164 -11.54 13.56 7.61
CA GLN A 164 -12.04 12.34 8.26
C GLN A 164 -11.47 11.10 7.58
N LEU A 165 -11.23 10.07 8.38
CA LEU A 165 -10.90 8.72 7.91
C LEU A 165 -11.82 7.72 8.62
N ASN A 166 -12.44 6.84 7.83
CA ASN A 166 -13.21 5.70 8.31
C ASN A 166 -12.61 4.42 7.75
N GLY A 167 -12.01 3.59 8.61
CA GLY A 167 -11.28 2.38 8.23
C GLY A 167 -9.88 2.32 8.81
N SER A 168 -8.96 1.70 8.07
CA SER A 168 -7.59 1.45 8.53
C SER A 168 -6.62 2.54 8.06
N TYR A 169 -6.06 3.30 9.01
CA TYR A 169 -5.01 4.29 8.71
C TYR A 169 -3.80 3.65 8.03
N SER A 170 -3.32 2.52 8.55
CA SER A 170 -2.16 1.84 8.00
C SER A 170 -2.42 1.29 6.59
N ALA A 171 -3.68 0.91 6.28
CA ALA A 171 -4.07 0.57 4.91
C ALA A 171 -3.97 1.77 3.97
N VAL A 172 -4.45 2.96 4.41
CA VAL A 172 -4.34 4.19 3.60
C VAL A 172 -2.89 4.60 3.39
N VAL A 173 -2.00 4.38 4.37
CA VAL A 173 -0.54 4.55 4.20
C VAL A 173 0.04 3.54 3.20
N GLY A 174 -0.52 2.32 3.12
CA GLY A 174 -0.17 1.33 2.10
C GLY A 174 0.07 -0.10 2.56
N LEU A 175 -0.10 -0.40 3.87
CA LEU A 175 0.00 -1.75 4.41
C LEU A 175 -0.95 -1.90 5.63
N PRO A 176 -2.07 -2.64 5.51
CA PRO A 176 -3.02 -2.83 6.60
C PRO A 176 -2.42 -3.73 7.68
N LEU A 177 -1.97 -3.15 8.79
CA LEU A 177 -1.16 -3.86 9.80
C LEU A 177 -1.92 -4.97 10.52
N CYS A 178 -3.21 -4.79 10.80
CA CYS A 178 -4.03 -5.81 11.43
C CYS A 178 -4.12 -7.06 10.56
N GLU A 179 -4.56 -6.90 9.31
CA GLU A 179 -4.73 -7.97 8.35
C GLU A 179 -3.38 -8.57 7.92
N THR A 180 -2.32 -7.74 7.90
CA THR A 180 -0.95 -8.23 7.66
C THR A 180 -0.49 -9.14 8.78
N ALA A 181 -0.72 -8.77 10.05
CA ALA A 181 -0.33 -9.58 11.20
C ALA A 181 -1.11 -10.91 11.24
N GLU A 182 -2.42 -10.89 10.98
CA GLU A 182 -3.24 -12.09 10.86
C GLU A 182 -2.72 -13.01 9.74
N LEU A 183 -2.48 -12.44 8.56
CA LEU A 183 -2.02 -13.20 7.40
C LEU A 183 -0.65 -13.82 7.66
N LEU A 184 0.30 -13.07 8.24
CA LEU A 184 1.61 -13.59 8.64
C LEU A 184 1.48 -14.74 9.65
N GLY A 185 0.56 -14.62 10.61
CA GLY A 185 0.26 -15.67 11.58
C GLY A 185 -0.20 -16.98 10.94
N HIS A 186 -1.04 -16.94 9.88
CA HIS A 186 -1.47 -18.11 9.11
C HIS A 186 -0.30 -18.86 8.45
N PHE A 187 0.80 -18.18 8.20
CA PHE A 187 2.03 -18.74 7.60
C PHE A 187 3.12 -19.03 8.63
N GLY A 188 2.84 -18.86 9.93
CA GLY A 188 3.75 -19.14 11.02
C GLY A 188 4.85 -18.09 11.20
N ILE A 189 4.61 -16.85 10.77
CA ILE A 189 5.52 -15.72 10.93
C ILE A 189 4.94 -14.80 12.04
N PRO A 190 5.47 -14.84 13.28
CA PRO A 190 4.95 -14.00 14.36
C PRO A 190 5.41 -12.56 14.22
N CYS A 191 4.55 -11.62 14.68
CA CYS A 191 4.92 -10.24 14.91
C CYS A 191 5.77 -10.07 16.18
N TRP A 192 6.36 -8.87 16.37
CA TRP A 192 7.15 -8.45 17.54
C TRP A 192 8.39 -9.28 17.83
N GLN A 193 8.97 -9.92 16.82
CA GLN A 193 10.16 -10.78 16.97
C GLN A 193 11.38 -10.01 17.49
N SER A 194 11.57 -8.78 17.03
CA SER A 194 12.67 -7.91 17.50
C SER A 194 12.53 -7.50 18.98
N LEU A 195 11.32 -7.43 19.52
CA LEU A 195 11.07 -7.17 20.95
C LEU A 195 11.39 -8.39 21.81
N ASN A 196 11.07 -9.59 21.34
CA ASN A 196 11.36 -10.82 22.06
C ASN A 196 12.89 -11.08 22.20
N ALA A 197 13.68 -10.65 21.23
CA ALA A 197 15.14 -10.74 21.31
C ALA A 197 15.73 -9.77 22.35
N LEU A 198 15.10 -8.58 22.55
CA LEU A 198 15.49 -7.60 23.57
C LEU A 198 15.05 -7.99 25.01
N LEU A 199 13.98 -8.77 25.13
CA LEU A 199 13.49 -9.24 26.46
C LEU A 199 14.17 -10.54 26.92
N ALA A 200 14.89 -11.22 26.03
CA ALA A 200 15.62 -12.46 26.30
C ALA A 200 17.13 -12.23 26.58
N SER A 201 17.60 -10.98 26.49
CA SER A 201 18.95 -10.53 26.83
C SER A 201 18.98 -9.83 28.17
#